data_a04903fc4b372b1243a4f9ac7f16763c
#
_entry.id   a04903fc4b372b1243a4f9ac7f16763c
#
_cell.length_a   1.000
_cell.length_b   1.000
_cell.length_c   1.000
_cell.angle_alpha   90.00
_cell.angle_beta   90.00
_cell.angle_gamma   90.00
#
_symmetry.space_group_name_H-M   'P 1'
#
loop_
_entity.id
_entity.type
_entity.pdbx_description
1 polymer ?
#
loop_
_entity_poly.entity_id
_entity_poly.type
_entity_poly.pdbx_seq_one_letter_code
_entity_poly.pdbx_strand_id
1 'polypeptide(L)'
;MHSLINHNEKNIGIFLFLIFSILICSNAHSDQSVESIIMVRKALFSQNYKTAKRVQSLSVSGNFDEAKNLMIEMSKNYQVLLELFPDNSKEGFKTRSLPIIWEDKKLFNALMQKSSDDMIKLTSLIESTDDPKGTIGKLMWGNCKACHSKYRVEN
;
A
#
# COMPACT_ATOMS: atom_id res chain seq x y z
N MET A 1 3.13 -61.77 -44.11
CA MET A 1 4.46 -61.32 -43.67
C MET A 1 4.65 -59.91 -44.13
N HIS A 2 4.98 -59.00 -43.26
CA HIS A 2 5.21 -57.54 -43.33
C HIS A 2 4.08 -56.74 -42.74
N SER A 3 4.30 -56.17 -41.76
CA SER A 3 5.05 -55.09 -41.16
C SER A 3 4.06 -54.24 -40.33
N LEU A 4 3.97 -54.50 -39.06
CA LEU A 4 3.33 -53.62 -38.10
C LEU A 4 4.42 -53.15 -37.09
N ILE A 5 5.24 -52.20 -37.50
CA ILE A 5 6.10 -51.49 -36.53
C ILE A 5 6.23 -50.05 -37.04
N ASN A 6 5.97 -49.13 -36.19
CA ASN A 6 6.42 -47.73 -36.25
C ASN A 6 5.37 -46.63 -36.42
N HIS A 7 4.45 -46.56 -35.45
CA HIS A 7 3.65 -45.35 -35.30
C HIS A 7 3.66 -44.76 -33.87
N ASN A 8 4.39 -45.39 -32.92
CA ASN A 8 4.28 -44.98 -31.52
C ASN A 8 5.44 -44.12 -30.99
N GLU A 9 6.56 -44.03 -31.69
CA GLU A 9 7.73 -43.29 -31.19
C GLU A 9 7.65 -41.80 -31.47
N LYS A 10 6.95 -41.36 -32.53
CA LYS A 10 6.87 -39.94 -32.89
C LYS A 10 5.91 -39.16 -31.96
N ASN A 11 4.92 -39.83 -31.41
CA ASN A 11 3.95 -39.16 -30.51
C ASN A 11 4.44 -39.02 -29.08
N ILE A 12 5.36 -39.90 -28.63
CA ILE A 12 5.96 -39.79 -27.28
C ILE A 12 6.93 -38.61 -27.19
N GLY A 13 7.68 -38.35 -28.23
CA GLY A 13 8.60 -37.20 -28.27
C GLY A 13 7.89 -35.86 -28.25
N ILE A 14 6.76 -35.72 -28.93
CA ILE A 14 5.97 -34.50 -28.98
C ILE A 14 5.27 -34.27 -27.61
N PHE A 15 4.81 -35.33 -26.94
CA PHE A 15 4.17 -35.23 -25.64
C PHE A 15 5.13 -34.85 -24.53
N LEU A 16 6.36 -35.35 -24.55
CA LEU A 16 7.43 -34.99 -23.63
C LEU A 16 7.89 -33.53 -23.83
N PHE A 17 7.91 -33.04 -25.07
CA PHE A 17 8.30 -31.65 -25.35
C PHE A 17 7.22 -30.64 -24.89
N LEU A 18 5.93 -31.00 -24.99
CA LEU A 18 4.82 -30.18 -24.49
C LEU A 18 4.78 -30.11 -22.96
N ILE A 19 5.11 -31.19 -22.26
CA ILE A 19 5.16 -31.21 -20.78
C ILE A 19 6.33 -30.38 -20.27
N PHE A 20 7.48 -30.35 -20.96
CA PHE A 20 8.64 -29.55 -20.58
C PHE A 20 8.41 -28.04 -20.77
N SER A 21 7.58 -27.64 -21.74
CA SER A 21 7.24 -26.24 -21.99
C SER A 21 6.30 -25.62 -20.93
N ILE A 22 5.56 -26.46 -20.19
CA ILE A 22 4.62 -25.98 -19.15
C ILE A 22 5.33 -25.71 -17.81
N LEU A 23 6.55 -26.26 -17.61
CA LEU A 23 7.30 -26.09 -16.35
C LEU A 23 8.12 -24.79 -16.25
N ILE A 24 8.15 -23.96 -17.29
CA ILE A 24 8.93 -22.70 -17.29
C ILE A 24 8.06 -21.47 -16.96
N CYS A 25 6.76 -21.63 -16.73
CA CYS A 25 5.90 -20.57 -16.20
C CYS A 25 5.91 -20.54 -14.66
N SER A 26 7.08 -20.65 -14.05
CA SER A 26 7.22 -20.56 -12.60
C SER A 26 7.89 -19.25 -12.21
N ASN A 27 7.12 -18.41 -11.51
CA ASN A 27 7.62 -17.36 -10.62
C ASN A 27 8.39 -16.19 -11.26
N ALA A 28 7.76 -15.45 -12.17
CA ALA A 28 8.03 -14.03 -12.23
C ALA A 28 7.34 -13.36 -11.03
N HIS A 29 7.72 -13.69 -9.80
CA HIS A 29 7.69 -12.72 -8.72
C HIS A 29 8.68 -11.65 -9.15
N SER A 30 8.17 -10.54 -9.68
CA SER A 30 8.99 -9.36 -9.87
C SER A 30 9.40 -8.95 -8.44
N ASP A 31 10.62 -9.31 -8.07
CA ASP A 31 11.24 -8.84 -6.83
C ASP A 31 11.28 -7.31 -6.96
N GLN A 32 10.31 -6.65 -6.33
CA GLN A 32 10.16 -5.21 -6.43
C GLN A 32 11.42 -4.59 -5.87
N SER A 33 12.20 -3.87 -6.68
CA SER A 33 13.45 -3.29 -6.25
C SER A 33 13.27 -2.41 -5.01
N VAL A 34 14.24 -2.37 -4.12
CA VAL A 34 14.23 -1.51 -2.92
C VAL A 34 13.95 -0.05 -3.28
N GLU A 35 14.50 0.42 -4.40
CA GLU A 35 14.22 1.76 -4.93
C GLU A 35 12.73 1.95 -5.22
N SER A 36 12.13 1.01 -5.94
CA SER A 36 10.70 1.06 -6.29
C SER A 36 9.83 1.09 -5.03
N ILE A 37 10.10 0.25 -4.03
CA ILE A 37 9.40 0.24 -2.75
C ILE A 37 9.47 1.61 -2.07
N ILE A 38 10.68 2.18 -1.95
CA ILE A 38 10.88 3.48 -1.32
C ILE A 38 10.18 4.60 -2.10
N MET A 39 10.22 4.58 -3.42
CA MET A 39 9.56 5.58 -4.25
C MET A 39 8.04 5.50 -4.14
N VAL A 40 7.46 4.30 -4.17
CA VAL A 40 6.00 4.09 -4.02
C VAL A 40 5.52 4.58 -2.67
N ARG A 41 6.18 4.21 -1.55
CA ARG A 41 5.76 4.69 -0.22
C ARG A 41 5.85 6.22 -0.09
N LYS A 42 6.88 6.86 -0.67
CA LYS A 42 6.99 8.33 -0.70
C LYS A 42 5.85 8.96 -1.50
N ALA A 43 5.50 8.37 -2.64
CA ALA A 43 4.40 8.84 -3.49
C ALA A 43 3.05 8.74 -2.75
N LEU A 44 2.76 7.61 -2.10
CA LEU A 44 1.53 7.41 -1.34
C LEU A 44 1.39 8.37 -0.15
N PHE A 45 2.47 8.62 0.61
CA PHE A 45 2.43 9.64 1.67
C PHE A 45 2.21 11.04 1.12
N SER A 46 2.86 11.38 0.00
CA SER A 46 2.65 12.67 -0.67
C SER A 46 1.22 12.82 -1.18
N GLN A 47 0.65 11.77 -1.75
CA GLN A 47 -0.74 11.71 -2.18
C GLN A 47 -1.68 11.90 -0.98
N ASN A 48 -1.54 11.12 0.08
CA ASN A 48 -2.36 11.25 1.29
C ASN A 48 -2.31 12.67 1.88
N TYR A 49 -1.15 13.34 1.87
CA TYR A 49 -1.05 14.72 2.34
C TYR A 49 -1.86 15.69 1.47
N LYS A 50 -1.79 15.56 0.14
CA LYS A 50 -2.57 16.39 -0.80
C LYS A 50 -4.07 16.11 -0.64
N THR A 51 -4.42 14.82 -0.55
CA THR A 51 -5.82 14.38 -0.35
C THR A 51 -6.37 14.88 0.98
N ALA A 52 -5.60 14.84 2.07
CA ALA A 52 -6.01 15.37 3.37
C ALA A 52 -6.38 16.86 3.33
N LYS A 53 -5.60 17.68 2.62
CA LYS A 53 -5.94 19.09 2.42
C LYS A 53 -7.26 19.26 1.66
N ARG A 54 -7.50 18.43 0.63
CA ARG A 54 -8.74 18.45 -0.15
C ARG A 54 -9.93 18.01 0.68
N VAL A 55 -9.79 16.92 1.45
CA VAL A 55 -10.80 16.46 2.41
C VAL A 55 -11.20 17.58 3.35
N GLN A 56 -10.23 18.26 3.96
CA GLN A 56 -10.52 19.38 4.85
C GLN A 56 -11.29 20.50 4.17
N SER A 57 -10.88 20.90 2.97
CA SER A 57 -11.55 21.95 2.19
C SER A 57 -12.97 21.57 1.83
N LEU A 58 -13.21 20.36 1.31
CA LEU A 58 -14.52 19.85 0.93
C LEU A 58 -15.46 19.73 2.12
N SER A 59 -14.96 19.23 3.25
CA SER A 59 -15.75 19.07 4.46
C SER A 59 -16.21 20.42 5.04
N VAL A 60 -15.34 21.45 4.99
CA VAL A 60 -15.68 22.80 5.44
C VAL A 60 -16.71 23.45 4.50
N SER A 61 -16.69 23.11 3.20
CA SER A 61 -17.66 23.63 2.22
C SER A 61 -18.94 22.79 2.08
N GLY A 62 -19.11 21.73 2.89
CA GLY A 62 -20.32 20.89 2.89
C GLY A 62 -20.34 19.83 1.76
N ASN A 63 -19.25 19.65 1.00
CA ASN A 63 -19.17 18.65 -0.06
C ASN A 63 -18.76 17.28 0.52
N PHE A 64 -19.63 16.70 1.36
CA PHE A 64 -19.31 15.51 2.15
C PHE A 64 -19.13 14.25 1.32
N ASP A 65 -19.88 14.05 0.24
CA ASP A 65 -19.77 12.83 -0.58
C ASP A 65 -18.39 12.71 -1.23
N GLU A 66 -17.87 13.78 -1.81
CA GLU A 66 -16.52 13.79 -2.36
C GLU A 66 -15.47 13.63 -1.26
N ALA A 67 -15.65 14.30 -0.12
CA ALA A 67 -14.74 14.16 1.03
C ALA A 67 -14.68 12.71 1.54
N LYS A 68 -15.83 12.02 1.68
CA LYS A 68 -15.91 10.60 2.09
C LYS A 68 -15.19 9.69 1.12
N ASN A 69 -15.36 9.86 -0.18
CA ASN A 69 -14.67 9.07 -1.20
C ASN A 69 -13.14 9.22 -1.08
N LEU A 70 -12.65 10.43 -0.86
CA LEU A 70 -11.22 10.71 -0.65
C LEU A 70 -10.69 10.12 0.66
N MET A 71 -11.48 10.10 1.74
CA MET A 71 -11.12 9.44 3.00
C MET A 71 -10.99 7.93 2.81
N ILE A 72 -11.89 7.29 2.04
CA ILE A 72 -11.80 5.87 1.70
C ILE A 72 -10.53 5.58 0.89
N GLU A 73 -10.17 6.44 -0.06
CA GLU A 73 -8.91 6.32 -0.81
C GLU A 73 -7.69 6.40 0.13
N MET A 74 -7.67 7.38 1.05
CA MET A 74 -6.60 7.51 2.04
C MET A 74 -6.49 6.27 2.93
N SER A 75 -7.62 5.68 3.36
CA SER A 75 -7.65 4.44 4.13
C SER A 75 -6.97 3.30 3.37
N LYS A 76 -7.32 3.10 2.10
CA LYS A 76 -6.69 2.07 1.24
C LYS A 76 -5.18 2.32 1.08
N ASN A 77 -4.76 3.56 0.89
CA ASN A 77 -3.35 3.91 0.79
C ASN A 77 -2.58 3.57 2.08
N TYR A 78 -3.17 3.77 3.27
CA TYR A 78 -2.54 3.36 4.53
C TYR A 78 -2.39 1.84 4.65
N GLN A 79 -3.34 1.05 4.14
CA GLN A 79 -3.23 -0.41 4.10
C GLN A 79 -2.10 -0.86 3.17
N VAL A 80 -1.99 -0.28 1.98
CA VAL A 80 -0.86 -0.56 1.07
C VAL A 80 0.48 -0.20 1.70
N LEU A 81 0.54 0.93 2.42
CA LEU A 81 1.75 1.40 3.10
C LEU A 81 2.26 0.43 4.18
N LEU A 82 1.41 -0.41 4.78
CA LEU A 82 1.85 -1.43 5.75
C LEU A 82 2.89 -2.39 5.16
N GLU A 83 2.77 -2.73 3.87
CA GLU A 83 3.64 -3.68 3.17
C GLU A 83 4.91 -3.03 2.60
N LEU A 84 5.01 -1.70 2.61
CA LEU A 84 6.10 -0.96 1.96
C LEU A 84 7.29 -0.62 2.89
N PHE A 85 7.46 -1.37 3.99
CA PHE A 85 8.57 -1.24 4.92
C PHE A 85 9.26 -2.59 5.19
N PRO A 86 9.69 -3.34 4.15
CA PRO A 86 10.48 -4.55 4.35
C PRO A 86 11.86 -4.21 4.92
N ASP A 87 12.53 -5.20 5.53
CA ASP A 87 13.79 -5.00 6.24
C ASP A 87 14.93 -4.44 5.37
N ASN A 88 14.93 -4.74 4.08
CA ASN A 88 15.93 -4.25 3.13
C ASN A 88 15.69 -2.80 2.65
N SER A 89 14.64 -2.10 3.12
CA SER A 89 14.26 -0.75 2.66
C SER A 89 14.52 0.35 3.69
N LYS A 90 15.43 0.10 4.65
CA LYS A 90 15.74 1.03 5.77
C LYS A 90 16.43 2.29 5.30
N GLU A 91 17.28 2.18 4.30
CA GLU A 91 18.18 3.24 3.85
C GLU A 91 18.14 3.45 2.33
N GLY A 92 18.74 4.52 1.86
CA GLY A 92 18.90 4.83 0.44
C GLY A 92 17.76 5.67 -0.14
N PHE A 93 17.91 6.05 -1.42
CA PHE A 93 16.91 6.74 -2.25
C PHE A 93 16.24 7.96 -1.59
N LYS A 94 16.98 8.67 -0.74
CA LYS A 94 16.51 9.83 0.02
C LYS A 94 15.26 9.51 0.86
N THR A 95 15.20 8.29 1.44
CA THR A 95 14.16 7.97 2.42
C THR A 95 14.30 8.87 3.65
N ARG A 96 13.17 9.21 4.24
CA ARG A 96 13.10 9.97 5.51
C ARG A 96 12.60 9.10 6.66
N SER A 97 12.50 7.81 6.44
CA SER A 97 12.13 6.83 7.44
C SER A 97 13.26 6.65 8.46
N LEU A 98 12.96 6.71 9.74
CA LEU A 98 13.92 6.45 10.80
C LEU A 98 14.05 4.95 11.08
N PRO A 99 15.23 4.42 11.48
CA PRO A 99 15.45 3.01 11.81
C PRO A 99 14.49 2.46 12.86
N ILE A 100 14.03 3.29 13.78
CA ILE A 100 13.06 2.92 14.83
C ILE A 100 11.76 2.30 14.28
N ILE A 101 11.42 2.50 13.01
CA ILE A 101 10.28 1.84 12.35
C ILE A 101 10.42 0.31 12.42
N TRP A 102 11.62 -0.20 12.20
CA TRP A 102 11.91 -1.64 12.17
C TRP A 102 12.17 -2.22 13.54
N GLU A 103 12.67 -1.40 14.47
CA GLU A 103 12.87 -1.76 15.87
C GLU A 103 11.52 -1.88 16.61
N ASP A 104 10.59 -0.98 16.32
CA ASP A 104 9.26 -0.92 16.93
C ASP A 104 8.15 -1.15 15.89
N LYS A 105 8.36 -2.15 15.03
CA LYS A 105 7.48 -2.48 13.90
C LYS A 105 6.03 -2.67 14.29
N LYS A 106 5.79 -3.29 15.46
CA LYS A 106 4.43 -3.55 15.96
C LYS A 106 3.67 -2.24 16.21
N LEU A 107 4.29 -1.27 16.88
CA LEU A 107 3.64 0.02 17.16
C LEU A 107 3.51 0.84 15.88
N PHE A 108 4.53 0.84 15.01
CA PHE A 108 4.45 1.49 13.71
C PHE A 108 3.25 0.98 12.89
N ASN A 109 3.11 -0.35 12.77
CA ASN A 109 1.99 -0.96 12.04
C ASN A 109 0.63 -0.63 12.70
N ALA A 110 0.56 -0.61 14.04
CA ALA A 110 -0.65 -0.23 14.77
C ALA A 110 -1.06 1.22 14.48
N LEU A 111 -0.12 2.15 14.37
CA LEU A 111 -0.41 3.55 14.01
C LEU A 111 -0.86 3.68 12.55
N MET A 112 -0.29 2.90 11.64
CA MET A 112 -0.72 2.87 10.23
C MET A 112 -2.14 2.30 10.11
N GLN A 113 -2.42 1.18 10.79
CA GLN A 113 -3.76 0.59 10.83
C GLN A 113 -4.77 1.57 11.44
N LYS A 114 -4.42 2.18 12.57
CA LYS A 114 -5.26 3.22 13.19
C LYS A 114 -5.55 4.37 12.23
N SER A 115 -4.55 4.79 11.44
CA SER A 115 -4.75 5.85 10.44
C SER A 115 -5.73 5.42 9.35
N SER A 116 -5.67 4.17 8.90
CA SER A 116 -6.65 3.59 7.97
C SER A 116 -8.06 3.58 8.56
N ASP A 117 -8.20 3.06 9.79
CA ASP A 117 -9.49 2.91 10.48
C ASP A 117 -10.13 4.27 10.80
N ASP A 118 -9.32 5.25 11.22
CA ASP A 118 -9.80 6.60 11.50
C ASP A 118 -10.28 7.33 10.24
N MET A 119 -9.73 7.03 9.06
CA MET A 119 -10.28 7.55 7.80
C MET A 119 -11.67 6.99 7.53
N ILE A 120 -11.90 5.69 7.73
CA ILE A 120 -13.23 5.08 7.61
C ILE A 120 -14.18 5.64 8.67
N LYS A 121 -13.73 5.75 9.93
CA LYS A 121 -14.53 6.36 11.00
C LYS A 121 -14.93 7.80 10.67
N LEU A 122 -14.01 8.58 10.07
CA LEU A 122 -14.27 9.96 9.69
C LEU A 122 -15.39 10.07 8.65
N THR A 123 -15.52 9.11 7.71
CA THR A 123 -16.62 9.10 6.72
C THR A 123 -17.99 9.04 7.37
N SER A 124 -18.13 8.35 8.51
CA SER A 124 -19.40 8.23 9.21
C SER A 124 -19.72 9.43 10.13
N LEU A 125 -18.70 10.21 10.51
CA LEU A 125 -18.86 11.31 11.46
C LEU A 125 -18.95 12.68 10.79
N ILE A 126 -18.32 12.85 9.62
CA ILE A 126 -18.03 14.18 9.07
C ILE A 126 -19.28 15.02 8.75
N GLU A 127 -20.38 14.35 8.38
CA GLU A 127 -21.63 15.01 8.00
C GLU A 127 -22.50 15.35 9.23
N SER A 128 -22.37 14.60 10.32
CA SER A 128 -23.18 14.72 11.52
C SER A 128 -22.48 15.48 12.65
N THR A 129 -21.22 15.86 12.50
CA THR A 129 -20.47 16.59 13.53
C THR A 129 -20.73 18.08 13.48
N ASP A 130 -20.92 18.71 14.63
CA ASP A 130 -21.02 20.18 14.75
C ASP A 130 -19.68 20.89 14.55
N ASP A 131 -18.54 20.14 14.65
CA ASP A 131 -17.19 20.66 14.45
C ASP A 131 -16.41 19.78 13.45
N PRO A 132 -16.65 19.92 12.14
CA PRO A 132 -15.90 19.19 11.10
C PRO A 132 -14.39 19.44 11.15
N LYS A 133 -13.98 20.66 11.44
CA LYS A 133 -12.56 21.03 11.49
C LYS A 133 -11.83 20.35 12.66
N GLY A 134 -12.40 20.36 13.84
CA GLY A 134 -11.81 19.69 15.00
C GLY A 134 -11.83 18.17 14.86
N THR A 135 -12.89 17.60 14.30
CA THR A 135 -13.00 16.16 14.03
C THR A 135 -11.92 15.70 13.04
N ILE A 136 -11.70 16.42 11.94
CA ILE A 136 -10.61 16.19 10.98
C ILE A 136 -9.26 16.38 11.67
N GLY A 137 -9.10 17.44 12.46
CA GLY A 137 -7.88 17.71 13.22
C GLY A 137 -7.48 16.53 14.10
N LYS A 138 -8.43 15.92 14.79
CA LYS A 138 -8.21 14.79 15.69
C LYS A 138 -7.94 13.49 14.96
N LEU A 139 -8.78 13.11 14.01
CA LEU A 139 -8.76 11.77 13.39
C LEU A 139 -7.80 11.68 12.19
N MET A 140 -7.55 12.76 11.48
CA MET A 140 -6.69 12.77 10.30
C MET A 140 -5.33 13.41 10.59
N TRP A 141 -5.28 14.71 10.93
CA TRP A 141 -4.02 15.41 11.18
C TRP A 141 -3.30 14.93 12.45
N GLY A 142 -4.05 14.51 13.47
CA GLY A 142 -3.51 13.91 14.69
C GLY A 142 -2.71 12.65 14.42
N ASN A 143 -3.20 11.76 13.53
CA ASN A 143 -2.49 10.56 13.11
C ASN A 143 -1.22 10.87 12.33
N CYS A 144 -1.27 11.86 11.42
CA CYS A 144 -0.06 12.32 10.71
C CYS A 144 1.02 12.80 11.69
N LYS A 145 0.64 13.60 12.67
CA LYS A 145 1.57 14.11 13.70
C LYS A 145 2.13 13.00 14.56
N ALA A 146 1.29 12.10 15.08
CA ALA A 146 1.71 11.01 15.97
C ALA A 146 2.75 10.08 15.31
N CYS A 147 2.56 9.76 14.03
CA CYS A 147 3.50 8.94 13.28
C CYS A 147 4.79 9.72 12.95
N HIS A 148 4.67 10.92 12.41
CA HIS A 148 5.80 11.71 11.93
C HIS A 148 6.74 12.15 13.05
N SER A 149 6.24 12.44 14.25
CA SER A 149 7.06 12.84 15.39
C SER A 149 8.00 11.73 15.89
N LYS A 150 7.70 10.45 15.60
CA LYS A 150 8.49 9.32 16.08
C LYS A 150 9.29 8.63 14.97
N TYR A 151 8.74 8.54 13.75
CA TYR A 151 9.21 7.64 12.72
C TYR A 151 9.78 8.33 11.48
N ARG A 152 9.81 9.66 11.45
CA ARG A 152 10.30 10.43 10.32
C ARG A 152 11.35 11.46 10.73
N VAL A 153 12.39 11.62 9.89
CA VAL A 153 13.37 12.71 10.02
C VAL A 153 12.65 14.06 9.97
N GLU A 154 12.93 14.95 10.93
CA GLU A 154 12.41 16.33 10.93
C GLU A 154 12.86 17.12 9.68
N ASN A 155 12.07 18.14 9.32
CA ASN A 155 12.40 19.02 8.19
C ASN A 155 13.45 20.04 8.60
#